data_30eaf54b85fdaba78915ddd8575dc700
#
_entry.id   30eaf54b85fdaba78915ddd8575dc700
#
_cell.length_a   1.000
_cell.length_b   1.000
_cell.length_c   1.000
_cell.angle_alpha   90.00
_cell.angle_beta   90.00
_cell.angle_gamma   90.00
#
_symmetry.space_group_name_H-M   'P 1'
#
loop_
_entity.id
_entity.type
_entity.pdbx_description
1 polymer ?
#
loop_
_entity_poly.entity_id
_entity_poly.type
_entity_poly.pdbx_seq_one_letter_code
_entity_poly.pdbx_strand_id
1 'polypeptide(L)'
;MPFTLPDLPYAFDALEPHVDARTMEIHHDKHHAGYVAKLNAAIEGHPEIAEMCIGSLCKNLDTIPEDIRGAVRNNGGGHYNHSLFWSTMGPPTGQGPTGDLAAAIDESFGSLDAFKDTFAAAAATRFGSGWAWLCVSDGSLTVCSTANQDNPLMAVGDCCGGSPILGLDVWEHAYYLNYQNRRPDYIAAWWDVVNWEAVAERFAKVGSCCSSKS
;
A
#
# COMPACT_ATOMS: atom_id res chain seq x y z
N MET A 1 -13.15 -18.83 -1.75
CA MET A 1 -14.05 -17.96 -2.59
C MET A 1 -13.17 -17.03 -3.41
N PRO A 2 -13.57 -16.62 -4.64
CA PRO A 2 -12.75 -15.69 -5.43
C PRO A 2 -12.60 -14.34 -4.71
N PHE A 3 -11.49 -13.66 -4.96
CA PHE A 3 -11.26 -12.31 -4.48
C PHE A 3 -12.24 -11.33 -5.12
N THR A 4 -12.61 -10.30 -4.40
CA THR A 4 -13.55 -9.27 -4.88
C THR A 4 -12.88 -7.90 -4.81
N LEU A 5 -13.22 -7.02 -5.75
CA LEU A 5 -12.84 -5.62 -5.68
C LEU A 5 -13.56 -4.98 -4.48
N PRO A 6 -12.84 -4.44 -3.49
CA PRO A 6 -13.50 -3.75 -2.38
C PRO A 6 -14.06 -2.41 -2.86
N ASP A 7 -15.22 -1.99 -2.32
CA ASP A 7 -15.73 -0.66 -2.56
C ASP A 7 -14.77 0.40 -1.99
N LEU A 8 -14.71 1.58 -2.63
CA LEU A 8 -14.02 2.73 -2.04
C LEU A 8 -14.80 3.23 -0.83
N PRO A 9 -14.11 3.59 0.28
CA PRO A 9 -14.78 4.14 1.47
C PRO A 9 -15.20 5.62 1.31
N TYR A 10 -15.00 6.21 0.14
CA TYR A 10 -15.32 7.59 -0.22
C TYR A 10 -15.64 7.72 -1.72
N ALA A 11 -16.26 8.83 -2.14
CA ALA A 11 -16.56 9.12 -3.53
C ALA A 11 -15.27 9.38 -4.35
N PHE A 12 -15.32 9.21 -5.66
CA PHE A 12 -14.15 9.40 -6.54
C PHE A 12 -13.56 10.82 -6.46
N ASP A 13 -14.38 11.82 -6.24
CA ASP A 13 -13.98 13.24 -6.13
C ASP A 13 -13.58 13.68 -4.71
N ALA A 14 -13.68 12.78 -3.73
CA ALA A 14 -13.42 13.13 -2.33
C ALA A 14 -11.98 13.50 -2.00
N LEU A 15 -11.03 13.16 -2.87
CA LEU A 15 -9.60 13.45 -2.71
C LEU A 15 -9.16 14.72 -3.47
N GLU A 16 -10.08 15.38 -4.18
CA GLU A 16 -9.74 16.62 -4.88
C GLU A 16 -9.41 17.77 -3.91
N PRO A 17 -8.51 18.66 -4.32
CA PRO A 17 -7.80 18.75 -5.61
C PRO A 17 -6.52 17.91 -5.71
N HIS A 18 -6.19 17.11 -4.70
CA HIS A 18 -4.91 16.41 -4.56
C HIS A 18 -4.81 15.18 -5.48
N VAL A 19 -5.89 14.43 -5.64
CA VAL A 19 -6.04 13.35 -6.62
C VAL A 19 -7.38 13.55 -7.33
N ASP A 20 -7.36 13.66 -8.66
CA ASP A 20 -8.55 13.95 -9.44
C ASP A 20 -9.51 12.75 -9.55
N ALA A 21 -10.81 13.03 -9.64
CA ALA A 21 -11.86 12.04 -9.71
C ALA A 21 -11.66 11.04 -10.88
N ARG A 22 -11.13 11.52 -12.02
CA ARG A 22 -10.91 10.66 -13.18
C ARG A 22 -9.77 9.66 -12.96
N THR A 23 -8.69 10.08 -12.29
CA THR A 23 -7.63 9.18 -11.83
C THR A 23 -8.22 8.13 -10.90
N MET A 24 -9.00 8.51 -9.90
CA MET A 24 -9.61 7.59 -8.93
C MET A 24 -10.51 6.55 -9.60
N GLU A 25 -11.39 6.97 -10.51
CA GLU A 25 -12.27 6.07 -11.26
C GLU A 25 -11.48 5.03 -12.07
N ILE A 26 -10.48 5.47 -12.85
CA ILE A 26 -9.67 4.58 -13.67
C ILE A 26 -8.81 3.67 -12.79
N HIS A 27 -8.20 4.22 -11.75
CA HIS A 27 -7.29 3.51 -10.87
C HIS A 27 -8.01 2.39 -10.11
N HIS A 28 -9.21 2.66 -9.59
CA HIS A 28 -10.02 1.66 -8.90
C HIS A 28 -10.71 0.70 -9.89
N ASP A 29 -11.54 1.23 -10.81
CA ASP A 29 -12.45 0.40 -11.61
C ASP A 29 -11.78 -0.30 -12.79
N LYS A 30 -10.54 0.07 -13.16
CA LYS A 30 -9.80 -0.55 -14.26
C LYS A 30 -8.51 -1.21 -13.77
N HIS A 31 -7.62 -0.49 -13.08
CA HIS A 31 -6.35 -1.08 -12.64
C HIS A 31 -6.56 -2.09 -11.51
N HIS A 32 -7.17 -1.69 -10.39
CA HIS A 32 -7.41 -2.62 -9.29
C HIS A 32 -8.37 -3.75 -9.67
N ALA A 33 -9.48 -3.44 -10.34
CA ALA A 33 -10.38 -4.47 -10.87
C ALA A 33 -9.66 -5.46 -11.80
N GLY A 34 -8.73 -4.97 -12.63
CA GLY A 34 -7.91 -5.81 -13.50
C GLY A 34 -6.98 -6.75 -12.74
N TYR A 35 -6.38 -6.30 -11.63
CA TYR A 35 -5.58 -7.18 -10.76
C TYR A 35 -6.45 -8.27 -10.13
N VAL A 36 -7.62 -7.92 -9.60
CA VAL A 36 -8.55 -8.90 -9.02
C VAL A 36 -8.97 -9.95 -10.04
N ALA A 37 -9.37 -9.52 -11.24
CA ALA A 37 -9.80 -10.44 -12.30
C ALA A 37 -8.67 -11.40 -12.73
N LYS A 38 -7.45 -10.88 -12.91
CA LYS A 38 -6.28 -11.69 -13.30
C LYS A 38 -5.81 -12.62 -12.19
N LEU A 39 -5.89 -12.20 -10.91
CA LEU A 39 -5.61 -13.06 -9.78
C LEU A 39 -6.59 -14.23 -9.76
N ASN A 40 -7.89 -13.97 -9.85
CA ASN A 40 -8.91 -15.01 -9.86
C ASN A 40 -8.73 -16.00 -11.01
N ALA A 41 -8.40 -15.52 -12.20
CA ALA A 41 -8.09 -16.39 -13.33
C ALA A 41 -6.84 -17.25 -13.10
N ALA A 42 -5.79 -16.68 -12.45
CA ALA A 42 -4.57 -17.42 -12.16
C ALA A 42 -4.76 -18.55 -11.14
N ILE A 43 -5.66 -18.36 -10.16
CA ILE A 43 -5.95 -19.36 -9.12
C ILE A 43 -7.13 -20.27 -9.46
N GLU A 44 -7.68 -20.18 -10.67
CA GLU A 44 -8.69 -21.11 -11.14
C GLU A 44 -8.13 -22.54 -11.13
N GLY A 45 -8.83 -23.46 -10.46
CA GLY A 45 -8.35 -24.82 -10.27
C GLY A 45 -7.47 -25.05 -9.03
N HIS A 46 -7.19 -24.00 -8.24
CA HIS A 46 -6.41 -24.05 -7.00
C HIS A 46 -7.25 -23.64 -5.78
N PRO A 47 -8.22 -24.47 -5.33
CA PRO A 47 -9.13 -24.10 -4.24
C PRO A 47 -8.41 -23.79 -2.93
N GLU A 48 -7.29 -24.47 -2.63
CA GLU A 48 -6.48 -24.23 -1.45
C GLU A 48 -5.87 -22.81 -1.41
N ILE A 49 -5.55 -22.26 -2.58
CA ILE A 49 -5.03 -20.87 -2.71
C ILE A 49 -6.18 -19.88 -2.61
N ALA A 50 -7.34 -20.20 -3.21
CA ALA A 50 -8.51 -19.34 -3.18
C ALA A 50 -9.13 -19.18 -1.77
N GLU A 51 -8.77 -20.02 -0.81
CA GLU A 51 -9.19 -19.91 0.60
C GLU A 51 -8.22 -19.05 1.44
N MET A 52 -7.04 -18.74 0.94
CA MET A 52 -6.08 -17.89 1.64
C MET A 52 -6.51 -16.43 1.61
N CYS A 53 -6.25 -15.68 2.68
CA CYS A 53 -6.38 -14.22 2.60
C CYS A 53 -5.24 -13.64 1.77
N ILE A 54 -5.50 -12.50 1.15
CA ILE A 54 -4.54 -11.85 0.22
C ILE A 54 -3.18 -11.55 0.87
N GLY A 55 -3.17 -11.14 2.14
CA GLY A 55 -1.93 -10.91 2.88
C GLY A 55 -1.12 -12.20 3.09
N SER A 56 -1.80 -13.34 3.34
CA SER A 56 -1.15 -14.64 3.43
C SER A 56 -0.59 -15.10 2.09
N LEU A 57 -1.28 -14.85 0.98
CA LEU A 57 -0.76 -15.12 -0.36
C LEU A 57 0.55 -14.35 -0.61
N CYS A 58 0.59 -13.06 -0.28
CA CYS A 58 1.80 -12.25 -0.44
C CYS A 58 2.97 -12.76 0.42
N LYS A 59 2.69 -13.22 1.64
CA LYS A 59 3.73 -13.73 2.57
C LYS A 59 4.31 -15.09 2.17
N ASN A 60 3.53 -15.91 1.52
CA ASN A 60 3.87 -17.32 1.27
C ASN A 60 4.00 -17.63 -0.23
N LEU A 61 4.57 -16.70 -1.01
CA LEU A 61 4.77 -16.87 -2.46
C LEU A 61 5.57 -18.10 -2.83
N ASP A 62 6.50 -18.52 -1.99
CA ASP A 62 7.33 -19.71 -2.16
C ASP A 62 6.50 -21.02 -2.12
N THR A 63 5.36 -21.02 -1.45
CA THR A 63 4.45 -22.16 -1.38
C THR A 63 3.47 -22.22 -2.57
N ILE A 64 3.37 -21.17 -3.36
CA ILE A 64 2.50 -21.12 -4.54
C ILE A 64 3.12 -21.93 -5.68
N PRO A 65 2.34 -22.74 -6.43
CA PRO A 65 2.84 -23.49 -7.59
C PRO A 65 3.59 -22.57 -8.58
N GLU A 66 4.71 -23.07 -9.10
CA GLU A 66 5.66 -22.30 -9.88
C GLU A 66 5.04 -21.69 -11.14
N ASP A 67 4.16 -22.41 -11.78
CA ASP A 67 3.46 -22.02 -13.02
C ASP A 67 2.52 -20.82 -12.86
N ILE A 68 1.93 -20.64 -11.67
CA ILE A 68 1.05 -19.51 -11.35
C ILE A 68 1.69 -18.46 -10.43
N ARG A 69 2.83 -18.78 -9.79
CA ARG A 69 3.48 -17.92 -8.77
C ARG A 69 3.72 -16.50 -9.26
N GLY A 70 4.20 -16.33 -10.49
CA GLY A 70 4.43 -15.02 -11.10
C GLY A 70 3.14 -14.21 -11.25
N ALA A 71 2.04 -14.86 -11.65
CA ALA A 71 0.75 -14.21 -11.78
C ALA A 71 0.16 -13.84 -10.41
N VAL A 72 0.29 -14.71 -9.41
CA VAL A 72 -0.12 -14.45 -8.02
C VAL A 72 0.70 -13.32 -7.41
N ARG A 73 2.03 -13.32 -7.56
CA ARG A 73 2.90 -12.21 -7.10
C ARG A 73 2.44 -10.86 -7.66
N ASN A 74 2.27 -10.77 -8.97
CA ASN A 74 1.94 -9.52 -9.62
C ASN A 74 0.50 -9.06 -9.34
N ASN A 75 -0.48 -9.95 -9.50
CA ASN A 75 -1.88 -9.58 -9.39
C ASN A 75 -2.39 -9.65 -7.94
N GLY A 76 -1.89 -10.61 -7.15
CA GLY A 76 -2.14 -10.66 -5.70
C GLY A 76 -1.51 -9.50 -4.97
N GLY A 77 -0.25 -9.16 -5.33
CA GLY A 77 0.40 -7.96 -4.86
C GLY A 77 -0.39 -6.71 -5.22
N GLY A 78 -0.80 -6.57 -6.49
CA GLY A 78 -1.61 -5.45 -6.93
C GLY A 78 -2.92 -5.33 -6.14
N HIS A 79 -3.63 -6.43 -5.92
CA HIS A 79 -4.86 -6.42 -5.13
C HIS A 79 -4.60 -6.00 -3.67
N TYR A 80 -3.58 -6.56 -3.02
CA TYR A 80 -3.21 -6.18 -1.65
C TYR A 80 -2.83 -4.70 -1.53
N ASN A 81 -1.93 -4.24 -2.41
CA ASN A 81 -1.39 -2.89 -2.38
C ASN A 81 -2.50 -1.83 -2.52
N HIS A 82 -3.39 -2.02 -3.50
CA HIS A 82 -4.49 -1.10 -3.75
C HIS A 82 -5.54 -1.12 -2.63
N SER A 83 -5.85 -2.30 -2.06
CA SER A 83 -6.76 -2.41 -0.91
C SER A 83 -6.23 -1.64 0.31
N LEU A 84 -4.93 -1.71 0.55
CA LEU A 84 -4.29 -0.91 1.60
C LEU A 84 -4.34 0.58 1.25
N PHE A 85 -4.00 0.95 0.02
CA PHE A 85 -3.95 2.33 -0.45
C PHE A 85 -5.29 3.04 -0.27
N TRP A 86 -6.39 2.45 -0.75
CA TRP A 86 -7.72 3.03 -0.58
C TRP A 86 -8.11 3.22 0.89
N SER A 87 -7.81 2.24 1.73
CA SER A 87 -8.18 2.28 3.15
C SER A 87 -7.35 3.25 3.99
N THR A 88 -6.19 3.68 3.51
CA THR A 88 -5.29 4.64 4.19
C THR A 88 -5.34 6.05 3.61
N MET A 89 -6.26 6.30 2.69
CA MET A 89 -6.60 7.63 2.20
C MET A 89 -8.03 8.03 2.58
N GLY A 90 -8.33 9.31 2.49
CA GLY A 90 -9.66 9.87 2.73
C GLY A 90 -9.70 11.36 2.42
N PRO A 91 -10.88 11.99 2.52
CA PRO A 91 -11.01 13.42 2.35
C PRO A 91 -10.01 14.18 3.23
N PRO A 92 -9.43 15.30 2.74
CA PRO A 92 -8.50 16.10 3.51
C PRO A 92 -9.08 16.54 4.86
N THR A 93 -8.38 16.23 5.95
CA THR A 93 -8.78 16.64 7.31
C THR A 93 -7.89 17.75 7.88
N GLY A 94 -6.72 17.99 7.28
CA GLY A 94 -5.69 18.86 7.80
C GLY A 94 -5.04 18.36 9.10
N GLN A 95 -5.31 17.12 9.50
CA GLN A 95 -4.76 16.51 10.71
C GLN A 95 -3.51 15.69 10.39
N GLY A 96 -2.64 15.55 11.40
CA GLY A 96 -1.50 14.65 11.36
C GLY A 96 -1.72 13.40 12.22
N PRO A 97 -0.70 12.53 12.32
CA PRO A 97 -0.72 11.38 13.22
C PRO A 97 -0.81 11.84 14.68
N THR A 98 -1.48 11.05 15.52
CA THR A 98 -1.66 11.30 16.95
C THR A 98 -1.37 10.05 17.78
N GLY A 99 -1.29 10.18 19.10
CA GLY A 99 -1.13 9.06 20.02
C GLY A 99 0.13 8.22 19.76
N ASP A 100 0.00 6.90 19.88
CA ASP A 100 1.12 5.97 19.79
C ASP A 100 1.81 5.99 18.40
N LEU A 101 1.07 6.24 17.33
CA LEU A 101 1.66 6.36 16.00
C LEU A 101 2.55 7.60 15.90
N ALA A 102 2.13 8.74 16.43
CA ALA A 102 2.96 9.96 16.45
C ALA A 102 4.24 9.75 17.26
N ALA A 103 4.13 9.14 18.45
CA ALA A 103 5.27 8.81 19.27
C ALA A 103 6.26 7.87 18.58
N ALA A 104 5.76 6.83 17.90
CA ALA A 104 6.59 5.90 17.13
C ALA A 104 7.28 6.57 15.93
N ILE A 105 6.62 7.53 15.27
CA ILE A 105 7.23 8.33 14.22
C ILE A 105 8.35 9.19 14.76
N ASP A 106 8.13 9.88 15.88
CA ASP A 106 9.15 10.71 16.53
C ASP A 106 10.33 9.87 17.00
N GLU A 107 10.09 8.69 17.57
CA GLU A 107 11.13 7.76 17.99
C GLU A 107 11.97 7.25 16.82
N SER A 108 11.33 6.88 15.70
CA SER A 108 12.00 6.24 14.57
C SER A 108 12.69 7.24 13.63
N PHE A 109 12.15 8.45 13.50
CA PHE A 109 12.59 9.44 12.50
C PHE A 109 12.99 10.79 13.09
N GLY A 110 12.70 11.04 14.39
CA GLY A 110 12.99 12.30 15.06
C GLY A 110 11.88 13.35 14.94
N SER A 111 11.08 13.34 13.88
CA SER A 111 9.91 14.19 13.71
C SER A 111 9.02 13.70 12.55
N LEU A 112 7.79 14.21 12.49
CA LEU A 112 6.89 13.98 11.35
C LEU A 112 7.49 14.50 10.03
N ASP A 113 8.14 15.66 10.05
CA ASP A 113 8.76 16.24 8.84
C ASP A 113 9.92 15.37 8.34
N ALA A 114 10.80 14.91 9.22
CA ALA A 114 11.90 14.01 8.88
C ALA A 114 11.38 12.65 8.35
N PHE A 115 10.28 12.14 8.89
CA PHE A 115 9.59 10.98 8.34
C PHE A 115 9.08 11.26 6.92
N LYS A 116 8.36 12.38 6.70
CA LYS A 116 7.85 12.75 5.38
C LYS A 116 8.97 12.91 4.35
N ASP A 117 10.09 13.51 4.74
CA ASP A 117 11.26 13.66 3.88
C ASP A 117 11.86 12.29 3.49
N THR A 118 11.99 11.38 4.46
CA THR A 118 12.50 10.02 4.24
C THR A 118 11.58 9.24 3.29
N PHE A 119 10.28 9.33 3.51
CA PHE A 119 9.26 8.67 2.68
C PHE A 119 9.22 9.27 1.26
N ALA A 120 9.27 10.60 1.14
CA ALA A 120 9.31 11.29 -0.14
C ALA A 120 10.57 10.92 -0.94
N ALA A 121 11.72 10.80 -0.29
CA ALA A 121 12.95 10.34 -0.93
C ALA A 121 12.81 8.91 -1.47
N ALA A 122 12.25 7.98 -0.68
CA ALA A 122 11.98 6.60 -1.12
C ALA A 122 11.02 6.54 -2.32
N ALA A 123 9.96 7.35 -2.29
CA ALA A 123 8.97 7.46 -3.37
C ALA A 123 9.56 8.06 -4.65
N ALA A 124 10.30 9.15 -4.53
CA ALA A 124 10.89 9.87 -5.68
C ALA A 124 12.02 9.07 -6.35
N THR A 125 12.85 8.38 -5.56
CA THR A 125 13.99 7.59 -6.07
C THR A 125 13.59 6.20 -6.59
N ARG A 126 12.34 5.74 -6.37
CA ARG A 126 11.84 4.52 -6.97
C ARG A 126 11.83 4.64 -8.49
N PHE A 127 12.82 4.01 -9.13
CA PHE A 127 12.94 4.05 -10.58
C PHE A 127 11.85 3.21 -11.24
N GLY A 128 11.13 3.80 -12.20
CA GLY A 128 10.00 3.16 -12.86
C GLY A 128 8.75 3.07 -11.97
N SER A 129 7.99 2.01 -12.16
CA SER A 129 6.75 1.73 -11.42
C SER A 129 7.05 1.07 -10.08
N GLY A 130 6.27 1.39 -9.07
CA GLY A 130 6.40 0.77 -7.75
C GLY A 130 5.66 1.52 -6.67
N TRP A 131 6.07 1.29 -5.43
CA TRP A 131 5.41 1.78 -4.22
C TRP A 131 6.45 2.25 -3.21
N ALA A 132 6.08 3.23 -2.40
CA ALA A 132 6.77 3.59 -1.17
C ALA A 132 5.92 3.17 0.04
N TRP A 133 6.57 2.72 1.12
CA TRP A 133 5.92 2.10 2.26
C TRP A 133 6.42 2.65 3.59
N LEU A 134 5.49 2.80 4.56
CA LEU A 134 5.80 2.81 5.98
C LEU A 134 5.44 1.45 6.56
N CYS A 135 6.40 0.81 7.20
CA CYS A 135 6.27 -0.54 7.74
C CYS A 135 6.56 -0.57 9.24
N VAL A 136 5.93 -1.51 9.92
CA VAL A 136 6.34 -1.93 11.28
C VAL A 136 7.23 -3.17 11.14
N SER A 137 8.46 -3.09 11.60
CA SER A 137 9.43 -4.18 11.61
C SER A 137 10.12 -4.22 12.98
N ASP A 138 10.06 -5.35 13.67
CA ASP A 138 10.67 -5.56 14.97
C ASP A 138 10.35 -4.47 16.03
N GLY A 139 9.10 -3.97 15.97
CA GLY A 139 8.61 -2.95 16.89
C GLY A 139 8.95 -1.50 16.52
N SER A 140 9.72 -1.28 15.47
CA SER A 140 10.11 0.04 14.98
C SER A 140 9.46 0.36 13.63
N LEU A 141 9.36 1.65 13.30
CA LEU A 141 8.89 2.11 11.99
C LEU A 141 10.06 2.23 11.01
N THR A 142 9.87 1.73 9.80
CA THR A 142 10.84 1.79 8.72
C THR A 142 10.19 2.24 7.42
N VAL A 143 10.96 2.91 6.56
CA VAL A 143 10.54 3.32 5.22
C VAL A 143 11.30 2.52 4.18
N CYS A 144 10.60 2.01 3.18
CA CYS A 144 11.22 1.37 2.02
C CYS A 144 10.42 1.63 0.73
N SER A 145 10.96 1.17 -0.39
CA SER A 145 10.22 1.16 -1.66
C SER A 145 10.39 -0.18 -2.38
N THR A 146 9.36 -0.59 -3.10
CA THR A 146 9.34 -1.84 -3.89
C THR A 146 9.02 -1.56 -5.34
N ALA A 147 9.54 -2.41 -6.25
CA ALA A 147 9.26 -2.32 -7.67
C ALA A 147 7.90 -2.97 -8.02
N ASN A 148 7.27 -2.49 -9.07
CA ASN A 148 6.05 -3.06 -9.64
C ASN A 148 4.94 -3.21 -8.57
N GLN A 149 4.40 -4.44 -8.40
CA GLN A 149 3.38 -4.75 -7.39
C GLN A 149 3.95 -5.56 -6.21
N ASP A 150 5.27 -5.66 -6.09
CA ASP A 150 5.88 -6.21 -4.88
C ASP A 150 5.55 -5.34 -3.65
N ASN A 151 5.52 -5.96 -2.49
CA ASN A 151 5.24 -5.28 -1.23
C ASN A 151 6.07 -5.87 -0.07
N PRO A 152 6.13 -5.19 1.09
CA PRO A 152 6.95 -5.61 2.23
C PRO A 152 6.60 -6.95 2.86
N LEU A 153 5.42 -7.52 2.56
CA LEU A 153 5.06 -8.87 3.01
C LEU A 153 5.77 -9.96 2.23
N MET A 154 6.20 -9.66 1.00
CA MET A 154 6.86 -10.62 0.12
C MET A 154 8.33 -10.73 0.48
N ALA A 155 8.85 -11.95 0.56
CA ALA A 155 10.28 -12.18 0.73
C ALA A 155 11.02 -12.03 -0.62
N VAL A 156 10.90 -10.86 -1.27
CA VAL A 156 11.47 -10.58 -2.59
C VAL A 156 12.20 -9.23 -2.60
N GLY A 157 13.39 -9.21 -3.20
CA GLY A 157 14.19 -7.98 -3.31
C GLY A 157 14.76 -7.49 -1.96
N ASP A 158 15.27 -6.26 -1.96
CA ASP A 158 15.91 -5.61 -0.80
C ASP A 158 14.92 -4.76 0.01
N CYS A 159 13.67 -5.22 0.17
CA CYS A 159 12.68 -4.50 0.97
C CYS A 159 12.96 -4.65 2.47
N CYS A 160 12.62 -3.61 3.25
CA CYS A 160 12.77 -3.58 4.70
C CYS A 160 12.09 -4.74 5.45
N GLY A 161 11.22 -5.50 4.78
CA GLY A 161 10.36 -6.48 5.44
C GLY A 161 9.33 -5.82 6.35
N GLY A 162 8.61 -6.62 7.12
CA GLY A 162 7.64 -6.12 8.10
C GLY A 162 6.23 -5.96 7.54
N SER A 163 5.37 -5.36 8.36
CA SER A 163 3.95 -5.17 8.04
C SER A 163 3.71 -3.75 7.54
N PRO A 164 3.30 -3.54 6.29
CA PRO A 164 3.01 -2.21 5.77
C PRO A 164 1.73 -1.66 6.41
N ILE A 165 1.82 -0.43 6.90
CA ILE A 165 0.71 0.31 7.51
C ILE A 165 0.28 1.52 6.67
N LEU A 166 1.16 2.00 5.78
CA LEU A 166 0.88 3.07 4.83
C LEU A 166 1.64 2.77 3.53
N GLY A 167 1.03 3.03 2.38
CA GLY A 167 1.63 2.84 1.07
C GLY A 167 1.24 3.95 0.11
N LEU A 168 2.18 4.36 -0.75
CA LEU A 168 1.97 5.32 -1.84
C LEU A 168 2.29 4.65 -3.17
N ASP A 169 1.32 4.65 -4.07
CA ASP A 169 1.50 4.22 -5.45
C ASP A 169 2.26 5.27 -6.25
N VAL A 170 3.43 4.90 -6.79
CA VAL A 170 4.23 5.77 -7.67
C VAL A 170 4.27 5.25 -9.12
N TRP A 171 3.38 4.33 -9.49
CA TRP A 171 3.08 4.06 -10.87
C TRP A 171 2.53 5.33 -11.53
N GLU A 172 2.88 5.60 -12.78
CA GLU A 172 2.43 6.82 -13.46
C GLU A 172 0.90 6.92 -13.58
N HIS A 173 0.19 5.80 -13.66
CA HIS A 173 -1.27 5.80 -13.70
C HIS A 173 -1.93 6.40 -12.43
N ALA A 174 -1.21 6.45 -11.31
CA ALA A 174 -1.72 7.01 -10.06
C ALA A 174 -1.75 8.55 -10.03
N TYR A 175 -0.99 9.21 -10.93
CA TYR A 175 -0.83 10.67 -10.85
C TYR A 175 -0.71 11.41 -12.18
N TYR A 176 -0.58 10.71 -13.31
CA TYR A 176 -0.19 11.34 -14.58
C TYR A 176 -1.24 12.34 -15.09
N LEU A 177 -2.54 12.10 -14.91
CA LEU A 177 -3.58 12.99 -15.40
C LEU A 177 -3.51 14.38 -14.75
N ASN A 178 -3.16 14.46 -13.47
CA ASN A 178 -3.08 15.72 -12.73
C ASN A 178 -1.67 16.30 -12.66
N TYR A 179 -0.64 15.46 -12.58
CA TYR A 179 0.74 15.89 -12.34
C TYR A 179 1.70 15.62 -13.49
N GLN A 180 1.36 14.81 -14.48
CA GLN A 180 2.21 14.38 -15.59
C GLN A 180 3.55 13.82 -15.06
N ASN A 181 4.68 14.39 -15.49
CA ASN A 181 6.04 13.99 -15.06
C ASN A 181 6.43 14.51 -13.67
N ARG A 182 5.58 15.31 -13.02
CA ARG A 182 5.89 15.98 -11.73
C ARG A 182 5.57 15.06 -10.54
N ARG A 183 6.19 13.89 -10.48
CA ARG A 183 6.01 12.95 -9.35
C ARG A 183 6.26 13.62 -7.98
N PRO A 184 7.27 14.50 -7.79
CA PRO A 184 7.47 15.18 -6.51
C PRO A 184 6.26 16.01 -6.06
N ASP A 185 5.55 16.68 -6.99
CA ASP A 185 4.35 17.46 -6.66
C ASP A 185 3.21 16.56 -6.19
N TYR A 186 3.03 15.40 -6.84
CA TYR A 186 2.08 14.37 -6.41
C TYR A 186 2.39 13.85 -5.01
N ILE A 187 3.66 13.50 -4.74
CA ILE A 187 4.10 13.02 -3.42
C ILE A 187 3.81 14.08 -2.34
N ALA A 188 4.08 15.35 -2.63
CA ALA A 188 3.81 16.44 -1.69
C ALA A 188 2.30 16.62 -1.43
N ALA A 189 1.48 16.60 -2.48
CA ALA A 189 0.03 16.77 -2.36
C ALA A 189 -0.68 15.57 -1.71
N TRP A 190 -0.13 14.36 -1.85
CA TRP A 190 -0.73 13.14 -1.31
C TRP A 190 -0.84 13.14 0.23
N TRP A 191 0.07 13.82 0.94
CA TRP A 191 0.02 13.90 2.40
C TRP A 191 -1.29 14.50 2.94
N ASP A 192 -1.95 15.36 2.17
CA ASP A 192 -3.20 16.00 2.57
C ASP A 192 -4.39 15.03 2.56
N VAL A 193 -4.30 13.91 1.84
CA VAL A 193 -5.34 12.89 1.74
C VAL A 193 -5.03 11.63 2.56
N VAL A 194 -3.95 11.59 3.33
CA VAL A 194 -3.65 10.46 4.22
C VAL A 194 -4.65 10.41 5.38
N ASN A 195 -5.30 9.27 5.53
CA ASN A 195 -6.17 8.97 6.66
C ASN A 195 -5.34 8.44 7.84
N TRP A 196 -4.84 9.37 8.66
CA TRP A 196 -3.97 9.04 9.80
C TRP A 196 -4.65 8.18 10.86
N GLU A 197 -5.98 8.25 11.01
CA GLU A 197 -6.72 7.38 11.91
C GLU A 197 -6.64 5.92 11.44
N ALA A 198 -6.89 5.67 10.15
CA ALA A 198 -6.76 4.34 9.57
C ALA A 198 -5.31 3.80 9.64
N VAL A 199 -4.32 4.66 9.48
CA VAL A 199 -2.90 4.29 9.65
C VAL A 199 -2.61 3.91 11.11
N ALA A 200 -3.11 4.68 12.08
CA ALA A 200 -2.96 4.40 13.51
C ALA A 200 -3.64 3.07 13.91
N GLU A 201 -4.83 2.78 13.38
CA GLU A 201 -5.49 1.49 13.60
C GLU A 201 -4.68 0.30 13.05
N ARG A 202 -4.04 0.47 11.89
CA ARG A 202 -3.16 -0.56 11.33
C ARG A 202 -1.92 -0.75 12.19
N PHE A 203 -1.32 0.33 12.66
CA PHE A 203 -0.18 0.31 13.57
C PHE A 203 -0.52 -0.47 14.85
N ALA A 204 -1.65 -0.17 15.49
CA ALA A 204 -2.11 -0.85 16.70
C ALA A 204 -2.36 -2.35 16.49
N LYS A 205 -2.91 -2.76 15.34
CA LYS A 205 -3.16 -4.17 15.01
C LYS A 205 -1.86 -4.98 14.85
N VAL A 206 -0.82 -4.38 14.28
CA VAL A 206 0.50 -5.04 14.18
C VAL A 206 1.13 -5.20 15.57
N GLY A 207 1.07 -4.18 16.41
CA GLY A 207 1.57 -4.21 17.78
C GLY A 207 0.90 -5.28 18.67
N SER A 208 -0.43 -5.50 18.49
CA SER A 208 -1.17 -6.50 19.28
C SER A 208 -0.82 -7.95 18.89
N CYS A 209 -0.43 -8.20 17.65
CA CYS A 209 0.03 -9.54 17.22
C CYS A 209 1.41 -9.91 17.80
N CYS A 210 2.25 -8.94 18.16
CA CYS A 210 3.55 -9.17 18.80
C CYS A 210 3.42 -9.46 20.31
N SER A 211 2.37 -8.95 20.95
CA SER A 211 2.15 -9.10 22.41
C SER A 211 1.63 -10.50 22.83
N SER A 212 1.18 -11.32 21.88
CA SER A 212 0.65 -12.67 22.17
C SER A 212 1.70 -13.78 22.07
N LYS A 213 2.99 -13.45 22.01
CA LYS A 213 4.11 -14.42 21.99
C LYS A 213 5.08 -14.25 23.17
N SER A 214 4.56 -13.94 24.36
CA SER A 214 5.34 -14.00 25.61
C SER A 214 4.75 -15.00 26.57
#